data_976c7d3d8815f014178cbb00cb93a075
#
_entry.id   976c7d3d8815f014178cbb00cb93a075
#
_cell.length_a   1.000
_cell.length_b   1.000
_cell.length_c   1.000
_cell.angle_alpha   90.00
_cell.angle_beta   90.00
_cell.angle_gamma   90.00
#
_symmetry.space_group_name_H-M   'P 1'
#
loop_
_entity.id
_entity.type
_entity.pdbx_description
1 polymer ?
#
loop_
_entity_poly.entity_id
_entity_poly.type
_entity_poly.pdbx_seq_one_letter_code
_entity_poly.pdbx_strand_id
1 'polypeptide(L)' 'MTIESMAGLVISVLLLAYLVYAMLRPEKF' A
#
# COMPACT_ATOMS: atom_id res chain seq x y z
N MET A 1 0.11 17.59 11.22
CA MET A 1 0.50 16.22 10.91
C MET A 1 1.55 15.72 11.86
N THR A 2 1.30 14.57 12.42
CA THR A 2 2.24 14.00 13.36
C THR A 2 2.91 12.79 12.72
N ILE A 3 3.92 12.31 13.39
CA ILE A 3 4.65 11.14 12.92
C ILE A 3 3.70 9.97 12.76
N GLU A 4 2.75 9.88 13.65
CA GLU A 4 1.79 8.80 13.62
C GLU A 4 0.92 8.88 12.36
N SER A 5 0.47 10.07 12.03
CA SER A 5 -0.33 10.26 10.84
C SER A 5 0.47 9.94 9.59
N MET A 6 1.72 10.37 9.57
CA MET A 6 2.55 10.12 8.40
C MET A 6 2.82 8.63 8.23
N ALA A 7 3.06 7.95 9.33
CA ALA A 7 3.31 6.52 9.27
C ALA A 7 2.10 5.79 8.70
N GLY A 8 0.92 6.16 9.17
CA GLY A 8 -0.29 5.55 8.68
C GLY A 8 -0.51 5.81 7.19
N LEU A 9 -0.17 7.02 6.77
CA LEU A 9 -0.34 7.39 5.39
C LEU A 9 0.58 6.58 4.50
N VAL A 10 1.82 6.45 4.91
CA VAL A 10 2.79 5.68 4.14
C VAL A 10 2.36 4.22 4.03
N ILE A 11 1.93 3.65 5.13
CA ILE A 11 1.48 2.26 5.13
C ILE A 11 0.28 2.09 4.24
N SER A 12 -0.65 3.04 4.29
CA SER A 12 -1.85 2.96 3.46
C SER A 12 -1.49 2.98 1.98
N VAL A 13 -0.58 3.85 1.60
CA VAL A 13 -0.16 3.95 0.21
C VAL A 13 0.51 2.66 -0.24
N LEU A 14 1.34 2.10 0.62
CA LEU A 14 2.01 0.85 0.29
C LEU A 14 1.03 -0.28 0.10
N LEU A 15 0.04 -0.37 0.98
CA LEU A 15 -0.97 -1.40 0.85
C LEU A 15 -1.79 -1.21 -0.40
N LEU A 16 -2.11 0.03 -0.73
CA LEU A 16 -2.87 0.33 -1.91
C LEU A 16 -2.11 -0.10 -3.15
N ALA A 17 -0.85 0.27 -3.20
CA ALA A 17 -0.02 -0.09 -4.33
C ALA A 17 0.10 -1.60 -4.45
N TYR A 18 0.23 -2.26 -3.32
CA TYR A 18 0.35 -3.70 -3.33
C TYR A 18 -0.91 -4.36 -3.87
N LEU A 19 -2.07 -3.87 -3.45
CA LEU A 19 -3.33 -4.42 -3.91
C LEU A 19 -3.49 -4.23 -5.41
N VAL A 20 -3.16 -3.06 -5.89
CA VAL A 20 -3.27 -2.78 -7.32
C VAL A 20 -2.33 -3.68 -8.10
N TYR A 21 -1.12 -3.84 -7.59
CA TYR A 21 -0.14 -4.68 -8.25
C TYR A 21 -0.62 -6.13 -8.31
N ALA A 22 -1.21 -6.59 -7.23
CA ALA A 22 -1.71 -7.96 -7.16
C ALA A 22 -2.84 -8.16 -8.16
N MET A 23 -3.65 -7.15 -8.38
CA MET A 23 -4.73 -7.25 -9.34
C MET A 23 -4.22 -7.31 -10.76
N LEU A 24 -3.17 -6.56 -11.03
CA LEU A 24 -2.62 -6.54 -12.37
C LEU A 24 -1.79 -7.79 -12.63
N ARG A 25 -1.25 -8.39 -11.60
CA ARG A 25 -0.46 -9.61 -11.77
C ARG A 25 -0.93 -10.69 -10.82
N PRO A 26 -2.09 -11.23 -11.06
CA PRO A 26 -2.66 -12.23 -10.17
C PRO A 26 -1.89 -13.53 -10.18
N GLU A 27 -1.17 -13.79 -11.22
CA GLU A 27 -0.44 -15.04 -11.31
C GLU A 27 0.92 -14.95 -10.67
N LYS A 28 1.15 -13.91 -9.94
CA LYS A 28 2.40 -13.74 -9.32
C LYS A 28 2.75 -14.89 -8.40
N PHE A 29 1.86 -15.54 -7.89
CA PHE A 29 2.11 -16.60 -6.99
C PHE A 29 2.58 -17.86 -7.73
#